data_18bac25a806038d5fb533646deaadfa1
#
_entry.id   18bac25a806038d5fb533646deaadfa1
#
_cell.length_a   1.000
_cell.length_b   1.000
_cell.length_c   1.000
_cell.angle_alpha   90.00
_cell.angle_beta   90.00
_cell.angle_gamma   90.00
#
_symmetry.space_group_name_H-M   'P 1'
#
loop_
_entity.id
_entity.type
_entity.pdbx_description
1 polymer ?
#
loop_
_entity_poly.entity_id
_entity_poly.type
_entity_poly.pdbx_seq_one_letter_code
_entity_poly.pdbx_strand_id
1 'polypeptide(L)'
;MKNILLLSVVILMACSESKKTISAQGGNATQFLSESGTDGYKRVLTQRMFDFPTDHSSHDDYQNEWWYFTGNLETTEERHFGFELTFFRFGLDSTPTPRQSQWGASQVWMGHFAVTDTEGEKFIAVERFSRQALNLAGSQMDPFRIWLEDWSVLGNGQNISPLILNASSDRITLDLTLETQKPPVSHGNGGVDEKGPEEGNASYYYSLTNLNATGTLRVDDTSFDVTGLAWMDREWGTSSLSPDIAGWDWFGLQLSDGREIMYYRLRTDDLQSSPYSGGSIVLDNGGRISLSMNDVVLEPLEYWTSPETSATYPISWKMSIPREGIELTIQPYLNEQELNLTVRYWEGAVQVNGNQAGKTLTGNGYAELTGY
;
A
#
# COMPACT_ATOMS: atom_id res chain seq x y z
N MET A 1 -79.02 -21.61 26.13
CA MET A 1 -77.81 -22.20 25.54
C MET A 1 -77.05 -21.00 24.92
N LYS A 2 -76.02 -20.51 25.63
CA LYS A 2 -75.20 -19.38 25.19
C LYS A 2 -73.82 -19.94 24.75
N ASN A 3 -73.53 -19.81 23.48
CA ASN A 3 -72.20 -20.18 22.95
C ASN A 3 -71.22 -19.04 23.23
N ILE A 4 -70.18 -19.34 23.97
CA ILE A 4 -69.04 -18.44 24.19
C ILE A 4 -68.00 -18.78 23.17
N LEU A 5 -67.71 -17.83 22.26
CA LEU A 5 -66.65 -17.91 21.28
C LEU A 5 -65.36 -17.40 21.94
N LEU A 6 -64.38 -18.27 22.14
CA LEU A 6 -63.05 -17.91 22.61
C LEU A 6 -62.22 -17.40 21.42
N LEU A 7 -61.86 -16.13 21.43
CA LEU A 7 -60.98 -15.52 20.47
C LEU A 7 -59.54 -15.64 20.97
N SER A 8 -58.75 -16.51 20.36
CA SER A 8 -57.32 -16.65 20.69
C SER A 8 -56.53 -15.58 19.95
N VAL A 9 -56.00 -14.60 20.68
CA VAL A 9 -55.09 -13.58 20.14
C VAL A 9 -53.67 -14.18 20.15
N VAL A 10 -53.14 -14.47 18.97
CA VAL A 10 -51.75 -14.82 18.78
C VAL A 10 -50.95 -13.51 18.68
N ILE A 11 -50.16 -13.23 19.73
CA ILE A 11 -49.22 -12.12 19.72
C ILE A 11 -47.99 -12.60 18.98
N LEU A 12 -47.78 -12.15 17.74
CA LEU A 12 -46.53 -12.24 17.00
C LEU A 12 -45.55 -11.23 17.61
N MET A 13 -44.67 -11.69 18.48
CA MET A 13 -43.47 -10.91 18.80
C MET A 13 -42.55 -10.90 17.57
N ALA A 14 -42.61 -9.81 16.82
CA ALA A 14 -41.57 -9.49 15.83
C ALA A 14 -40.30 -9.11 16.59
N CYS A 15 -39.31 -10.01 16.58
CA CYS A 15 -37.94 -9.63 16.92
C CYS A 15 -37.49 -8.60 15.88
N SER A 16 -37.47 -7.34 16.28
CA SER A 16 -36.80 -6.28 15.56
C SER A 16 -35.30 -6.47 15.74
N GLU A 17 -34.67 -7.26 14.88
CA GLU A 17 -33.24 -7.17 14.71
C GLU A 17 -32.95 -5.77 14.14
N SER A 18 -32.36 -4.94 14.98
CA SER A 18 -31.75 -3.70 14.56
C SER A 18 -30.72 -4.01 13.47
N LYS A 19 -31.09 -3.87 12.20
CA LYS A 19 -30.13 -3.80 11.12
C LYS A 19 -29.23 -2.60 11.42
N LYS A 20 -28.03 -2.85 11.95
CA LYS A 20 -26.95 -1.89 11.84
C LYS A 20 -26.78 -1.60 10.36
N THR A 21 -27.23 -0.47 9.93
CA THR A 21 -26.88 0.10 8.63
C THR A 21 -25.38 0.37 8.75
N ILE A 22 -24.57 -0.48 8.14
CA ILE A 22 -23.15 -0.17 7.91
C ILE A 22 -23.21 0.99 6.91
N SER A 23 -23.05 2.21 7.41
CA SER A 23 -22.75 3.33 6.54
C SER A 23 -21.38 3.02 5.91
N ALA A 24 -21.32 3.00 4.59
CA ALA A 24 -20.07 2.94 3.84
C ALA A 24 -19.36 4.31 3.96
N GLN A 25 -18.93 4.66 5.17
CA GLN A 25 -17.88 5.63 5.39
C GLN A 25 -16.59 4.82 5.40
N GLY A 26 -15.66 5.13 4.49
CA GLY A 26 -14.38 4.47 4.39
C GLY A 26 -13.72 4.33 5.78
N GLY A 27 -13.42 3.11 6.17
CA GLY A 27 -12.71 2.83 7.42
C GLY A 27 -11.31 3.41 7.35
N ASN A 28 -10.76 3.86 8.48
CA ASN A 28 -9.37 4.25 8.55
C ASN A 28 -8.48 3.01 8.35
N ALA A 29 -7.40 3.11 7.57
CA ALA A 29 -6.45 2.02 7.30
C ALA A 29 -5.90 1.40 8.59
N THR A 30 -5.67 2.19 9.64
CA THR A 30 -5.23 1.72 10.95
C THR A 30 -6.27 0.83 11.62
N GLN A 31 -7.55 1.17 11.55
CA GLN A 31 -8.63 0.38 12.09
C GLN A 31 -8.77 -0.97 11.35
N PHE A 32 -8.66 -0.96 10.04
CA PHE A 32 -8.72 -2.17 9.22
C PHE A 32 -7.60 -3.17 9.57
N LEU A 33 -6.38 -2.68 9.82
CA LEU A 33 -5.25 -3.51 10.23
C LEU A 33 -5.29 -3.92 11.71
N SER A 34 -5.96 -3.16 12.59
CA SER A 34 -6.00 -3.43 14.03
C SER A 34 -7.10 -4.39 14.46
N GLU A 35 -8.19 -4.55 13.71
CA GLU A 35 -9.37 -5.36 14.08
C GLU A 35 -9.22 -6.87 13.78
N SER A 36 -8.12 -7.30 13.18
CA SER A 36 -7.92 -8.69 12.78
C SER A 36 -7.47 -9.56 13.97
N GLY A 37 -8.17 -10.68 14.24
CA GLY A 37 -7.71 -11.68 15.22
C GLY A 37 -6.41 -12.34 14.75
N THR A 38 -5.35 -12.27 15.55
CA THR A 38 -4.00 -12.75 15.18
C THR A 38 -3.73 -14.20 15.59
N ASP A 39 -4.69 -14.88 16.24
CA ASP A 39 -4.51 -16.20 16.83
C ASP A 39 -4.19 -17.26 15.77
N GLY A 40 -3.11 -18.01 16.04
CA GLY A 40 -2.67 -19.14 15.22
C GLY A 40 -1.78 -18.80 14.03
N TYR A 41 -1.61 -17.53 13.70
CA TYR A 41 -0.65 -17.09 12.69
C TYR A 41 0.76 -16.91 13.27
N LYS A 42 1.79 -17.09 12.42
CA LYS A 42 3.18 -16.80 12.80
C LYS A 42 3.38 -15.32 13.04
N ARG A 43 4.25 -14.98 13.98
CA ARG A 43 4.71 -13.60 14.21
C ARG A 43 6.14 -13.43 13.74
N VAL A 44 6.50 -12.21 13.39
CA VAL A 44 7.87 -11.84 13.00
C VAL A 44 8.67 -11.60 14.27
N LEU A 45 9.51 -12.57 14.65
CA LEU A 45 10.25 -12.56 15.92
C LEU A 45 11.77 -12.43 15.72
N THR A 46 12.27 -12.85 14.56
CA THR A 46 13.72 -12.96 14.34
C THR A 46 14.08 -12.52 12.92
N GLN A 47 15.29 -12.01 12.79
CA GLN A 47 15.88 -11.75 11.48
C GLN A 47 15.99 -13.04 10.67
N ARG A 48 15.80 -12.91 9.38
CA ARG A 48 16.09 -13.97 8.41
C ARG A 48 16.68 -13.39 7.14
N MET A 49 17.45 -14.17 6.43
CA MET A 49 17.78 -13.83 5.04
C MET A 49 16.55 -14.08 4.16
N PHE A 50 16.23 -13.15 3.29
CA PHE A 50 15.21 -13.38 2.27
C PHE A 50 15.71 -14.39 1.25
N ASP A 51 14.83 -15.31 0.87
CA ASP A 51 15.08 -16.36 -0.11
C ASP A 51 14.37 -15.99 -1.43
N PHE A 52 15.11 -15.38 -2.34
CA PHE A 52 14.59 -15.03 -3.64
C PHE A 52 14.81 -16.16 -4.66
N PRO A 53 13.78 -16.48 -5.49
CA PRO A 53 12.55 -15.74 -5.71
C PRO A 53 11.40 -16.10 -4.75
N THR A 54 11.53 -17.04 -3.82
CA THR A 54 10.45 -17.60 -3.00
C THR A 54 9.69 -16.53 -2.23
N ASP A 55 10.38 -15.57 -1.62
CA ASP A 55 9.79 -14.50 -0.82
C ASP A 55 9.04 -13.43 -1.63
N HIS A 56 9.03 -13.54 -2.96
CA HIS A 56 8.13 -12.72 -3.77
C HIS A 56 6.69 -13.22 -3.74
N SER A 57 6.46 -14.50 -3.44
CA SER A 57 5.13 -15.11 -3.36
C SER A 57 4.45 -14.89 -2.02
N SER A 58 3.26 -15.48 -1.80
CA SER A 58 2.52 -15.36 -0.54
C SER A 58 3.14 -16.14 0.60
N HIS A 59 2.92 -15.64 1.83
CA HIS A 59 3.35 -16.24 3.08
C HIS A 59 2.11 -16.59 3.92
N ASP A 60 1.42 -17.65 3.56
CA ASP A 60 0.12 -18.03 4.13
C ASP A 60 0.12 -18.29 5.64
N ASP A 61 1.31 -18.54 6.23
CA ASP A 61 1.50 -18.66 7.67
C ASP A 61 1.35 -17.32 8.43
N TYR A 62 1.42 -16.20 7.72
CA TYR A 62 1.22 -14.85 8.26
C TYR A 62 -0.16 -14.33 7.87
N GLN A 63 -0.70 -13.45 8.71
CA GLN A 63 -2.07 -12.98 8.55
C GLN A 63 -2.22 -11.98 7.42
N ASN A 64 -1.33 -10.99 7.35
CA ASN A 64 -1.43 -9.86 6.44
C ASN A 64 -0.21 -9.78 5.56
N GLU A 65 -0.40 -9.43 4.29
CA GLU A 65 0.69 -9.11 3.37
C GLU A 65 0.18 -8.28 2.22
N TRP A 66 1.11 -7.53 1.60
CA TRP A 66 0.82 -6.74 0.42
C TRP A 66 1.98 -6.67 -0.56
N TRP A 67 1.61 -6.43 -1.79
CA TRP A 67 2.46 -6.08 -2.92
C TRP A 67 2.00 -4.72 -3.41
N TYR A 68 2.77 -3.70 -3.13
CA TYR A 68 2.44 -2.32 -3.40
C TYR A 68 3.36 -1.80 -4.51
N PHE A 69 2.77 -1.40 -5.62
CA PHE A 69 3.48 -0.84 -6.77
C PHE A 69 3.07 0.60 -6.98
N THR A 70 4.04 1.50 -7.09
CA THR A 70 3.81 2.90 -7.44
C THR A 70 4.82 3.35 -8.47
N GLY A 71 4.53 4.44 -9.16
CA GLY A 71 5.48 5.00 -10.11
C GLY A 71 5.04 6.32 -10.71
N ASN A 72 6.03 6.95 -11.34
CA ASN A 72 5.87 8.17 -12.12
C ASN A 72 6.22 7.84 -13.56
N LEU A 73 5.31 8.15 -14.47
CA LEU A 73 5.35 7.82 -15.89
C LEU A 73 5.22 9.09 -16.72
N GLU A 74 5.85 9.10 -17.89
CA GLU A 74 5.77 10.20 -18.82
C GLU A 74 5.59 9.70 -20.26
N THR A 75 4.86 10.47 -21.07
CA THR A 75 4.87 10.30 -22.53
C THR A 75 6.10 10.95 -23.17
N THR A 76 6.30 10.71 -24.44
CA THR A 76 7.34 11.41 -25.24
C THR A 76 7.14 12.92 -25.32
N GLU A 77 5.92 13.40 -25.08
CA GLU A 77 5.56 14.83 -25.01
C GLU A 77 5.66 15.41 -23.60
N GLU A 78 6.28 14.67 -22.64
CA GLU A 78 6.49 15.08 -21.25
C GLU A 78 5.18 15.19 -20.44
N ARG A 79 4.08 14.57 -20.88
CA ARG A 79 2.86 14.46 -20.06
C ARG A 79 3.06 13.46 -18.94
N HIS A 80 2.93 13.94 -17.70
CA HIS A 80 3.18 13.16 -16.50
C HIS A 80 1.94 12.44 -15.98
N PHE A 81 2.14 11.20 -15.50
CA PHE A 81 1.17 10.39 -14.79
C PHE A 81 1.78 9.76 -13.55
N GLY A 82 0.99 9.64 -12.47
CA GLY A 82 1.28 8.76 -11.35
C GLY A 82 0.42 7.51 -11.41
N PHE A 83 0.90 6.40 -10.87
CA PHE A 83 0.07 5.22 -10.66
C PHE A 83 0.35 4.54 -9.32
N GLU A 84 -0.65 3.91 -8.76
CA GLU A 84 -0.59 2.96 -7.65
C GLU A 84 -1.35 1.69 -8.05
N LEU A 85 -0.79 0.52 -7.75
CA LEU A 85 -1.44 -0.78 -7.86
C LEU A 85 -1.03 -1.64 -6.68
N THR A 86 -1.97 -1.90 -5.78
CA THR A 86 -1.70 -2.71 -4.59
C THR A 86 -2.58 -3.94 -4.53
N PHE A 87 -1.97 -5.06 -4.16
CA PHE A 87 -2.66 -6.29 -3.80
C PHE A 87 -2.44 -6.56 -2.32
N PHE A 88 -3.52 -6.68 -1.58
CA PHE A 88 -3.52 -7.07 -0.17
C PHE A 88 -4.08 -8.47 -0.01
N ARG A 89 -3.46 -9.29 0.83
CA ARG A 89 -3.98 -10.59 1.26
C ARG A 89 -4.21 -10.57 2.77
N PHE A 90 -5.37 -11.04 3.18
CA PHE A 90 -5.75 -11.19 4.58
C PHE A 90 -6.14 -12.64 4.86
N GLY A 91 -5.46 -13.27 5.81
CA GLY A 91 -5.82 -14.57 6.34
C GLY A 91 -7.04 -14.48 7.26
N LEU A 92 -8.05 -15.28 7.00
CA LEU A 92 -9.29 -15.38 7.81
C LEU A 92 -9.26 -16.55 8.80
N ASP A 93 -8.45 -17.55 8.52
CA ASP A 93 -8.38 -18.81 9.27
C ASP A 93 -6.94 -19.35 9.18
N SER A 94 -6.24 -19.36 10.31
CA SER A 94 -4.85 -19.84 10.39
C SER A 94 -4.72 -21.36 10.26
N THR A 95 -5.82 -22.11 10.49
CA THR A 95 -5.88 -23.56 10.39
C THR A 95 -7.07 -24.00 9.53
N PRO A 96 -7.03 -23.69 8.22
CA PRO A 96 -8.18 -23.90 7.37
C PRO A 96 -8.58 -25.38 7.32
N THR A 97 -9.82 -25.67 7.73
CA THR A 97 -10.40 -27.00 7.59
C THR A 97 -10.85 -27.23 6.13
N PRO A 98 -10.56 -28.39 5.53
CA PRO A 98 -11.07 -28.70 4.20
C PRO A 98 -12.59 -28.51 4.13
N ARG A 99 -13.03 -27.63 3.26
CA ARG A 99 -14.45 -27.33 3.06
C ARG A 99 -14.96 -28.06 1.82
N GLN A 100 -16.18 -28.61 1.87
CA GLN A 100 -16.79 -29.26 0.71
C GLN A 100 -17.23 -28.26 -0.38
N SER A 101 -17.45 -27.00 0.01
CA SER A 101 -17.85 -25.94 -0.91
C SER A 101 -16.65 -25.39 -1.66
N GLN A 102 -16.73 -25.31 -2.98
CA GLN A 102 -15.74 -24.62 -3.83
C GLN A 102 -15.69 -23.10 -3.57
N TRP A 103 -16.68 -22.55 -2.87
CA TRP A 103 -16.71 -21.15 -2.42
C TRP A 103 -16.03 -20.95 -1.05
N GLY A 104 -15.57 -22.04 -0.42
CA GLY A 104 -14.83 -21.96 0.83
C GLY A 104 -13.48 -21.29 0.59
N ALA A 105 -13.16 -20.25 1.35
CA ALA A 105 -11.88 -19.59 1.32
C ALA A 105 -11.39 -19.31 2.74
N SER A 106 -10.09 -19.42 2.94
CA SER A 106 -9.39 -19.03 4.17
C SER A 106 -8.71 -17.65 4.04
N GLN A 107 -8.82 -17.03 2.88
CA GLN A 107 -8.20 -15.75 2.58
C GLN A 107 -9.17 -14.85 1.82
N VAL A 108 -9.04 -13.56 2.07
CA VAL A 108 -9.66 -12.50 1.29
C VAL A 108 -8.56 -11.65 0.68
N TRP A 109 -8.79 -11.20 -0.55
CA TRP A 109 -7.89 -10.33 -1.30
C TRP A 109 -8.60 -9.03 -1.60
N MET A 110 -7.86 -7.93 -1.45
CA MET A 110 -8.27 -6.59 -1.82
C MET A 110 -7.24 -6.04 -2.79
N GLY A 111 -7.67 -5.26 -3.75
CA GLY A 111 -6.79 -4.54 -4.65
C GLY A 111 -7.22 -3.09 -4.77
N HIS A 112 -6.24 -2.20 -4.74
CA HIS A 112 -6.42 -0.79 -5.09
C HIS A 112 -5.68 -0.51 -6.39
N PHE A 113 -6.26 0.32 -7.23
CA PHE A 113 -5.65 0.81 -8.45
C PHE A 113 -6.01 2.27 -8.64
N ALA A 114 -5.00 3.13 -8.68
CA ALA A 114 -5.17 4.57 -8.87
C ALA A 114 -4.26 5.12 -9.96
N VAL A 115 -4.73 6.16 -10.63
CA VAL A 115 -3.98 6.91 -11.62
C VAL A 115 -4.17 8.41 -11.38
N THR A 116 -3.04 9.12 -11.33
CA THR A 116 -2.95 10.57 -11.36
C THR A 116 -2.63 11.02 -12.78
N ASP A 117 -3.50 11.74 -13.45
CA ASP A 117 -3.26 12.42 -14.71
C ASP A 117 -3.01 13.90 -14.41
N THR A 118 -1.76 14.30 -14.32
CA THR A 118 -1.38 15.63 -13.85
C THR A 118 -1.87 16.73 -14.78
N GLU A 119 -1.69 16.58 -16.10
CA GLU A 119 -2.13 17.57 -17.09
C GLU A 119 -3.66 17.61 -17.24
N GLY A 120 -4.31 16.44 -17.09
CA GLY A 120 -5.76 16.33 -17.12
C GLY A 120 -6.42 16.75 -15.81
N GLU A 121 -5.66 17.08 -14.77
CA GLU A 121 -6.13 17.41 -13.41
C GLU A 121 -7.13 16.35 -12.87
N LYS A 122 -6.77 15.06 -13.04
CA LYS A 122 -7.63 13.94 -12.65
C LYS A 122 -6.91 12.98 -11.73
N PHE A 123 -7.59 12.57 -10.67
CA PHE A 123 -7.26 11.41 -9.86
C PHE A 123 -8.40 10.41 -9.96
N ILE A 124 -8.08 9.18 -10.33
CA ILE A 124 -9.08 8.11 -10.50
C ILE A 124 -8.60 6.91 -9.72
N ALA A 125 -9.39 6.48 -8.73
CA ALA A 125 -9.10 5.31 -7.92
C ALA A 125 -10.25 4.31 -7.97
N VAL A 126 -9.92 3.03 -7.97
CA VAL A 126 -10.86 1.91 -7.95
C VAL A 126 -10.38 0.81 -7.02
N GLU A 127 -11.32 0.05 -6.45
CA GLU A 127 -10.98 -1.09 -5.60
C GLU A 127 -11.68 -2.37 -6.07
N ARG A 128 -11.10 -3.52 -5.70
CA ARG A 128 -11.68 -4.85 -5.88
C ARG A 128 -11.51 -5.69 -4.64
N PHE A 129 -12.48 -6.56 -4.41
CA PHE A 129 -12.41 -7.59 -3.39
C PHE A 129 -12.75 -8.95 -3.99
N SER A 130 -11.96 -9.96 -3.66
CA SER A 130 -12.29 -11.32 -3.99
C SER A 130 -11.79 -12.31 -2.94
N ARG A 131 -12.34 -13.52 -2.98
CA ARG A 131 -11.85 -14.63 -2.17
C ARG A 131 -10.88 -15.46 -3.00
N GLN A 132 -9.98 -16.16 -2.33
CA GLN A 132 -9.12 -17.17 -2.98
C GLN A 132 -9.91 -18.32 -3.66
N ALA A 133 -11.22 -18.38 -3.45
CA ALA A 133 -12.09 -19.40 -4.03
C ALA A 133 -12.19 -19.29 -5.57
N LEU A 134 -12.39 -20.41 -6.24
CA LEU A 134 -12.59 -20.52 -7.71
C LEU A 134 -11.48 -19.84 -8.53
N ASN A 135 -10.28 -19.75 -8.00
CA ASN A 135 -9.15 -19.07 -8.65
C ASN A 135 -9.40 -17.59 -8.97
N LEU A 136 -10.28 -16.91 -8.20
CA LEU A 136 -10.58 -15.49 -8.39
C LEU A 136 -9.43 -14.58 -7.90
N ALA A 137 -8.70 -15.02 -6.87
CA ALA A 137 -7.54 -14.31 -6.37
C ALA A 137 -6.50 -15.29 -5.84
N GLY A 138 -5.24 -14.88 -5.84
CA GLY A 138 -4.17 -15.73 -5.32
C GLY A 138 -2.77 -15.27 -5.67
N SER A 139 -1.82 -16.08 -5.26
CA SER A 139 -0.40 -15.98 -5.59
C SER A 139 0.15 -17.35 -5.91
N GLN A 140 1.09 -17.42 -6.85
CA GLN A 140 1.89 -18.60 -7.14
C GLN A 140 3.32 -18.22 -7.48
N MET A 141 4.26 -19.14 -7.35
CA MET A 141 5.68 -18.86 -7.54
C MET A 141 6.20 -19.30 -8.92
N ASP A 142 5.70 -20.39 -9.46
CA ASP A 142 6.22 -20.94 -10.72
C ASP A 142 5.09 -21.16 -11.75
N PRO A 143 5.00 -20.30 -12.79
CA PRO A 143 5.65 -18.99 -12.89
C PRO A 143 5.12 -18.01 -11.80
N PHE A 144 5.95 -17.03 -11.41
CA PHE A 144 5.50 -16.02 -10.46
C PHE A 144 4.27 -15.29 -10.98
N ARG A 145 3.23 -15.28 -10.17
CA ARG A 145 1.99 -14.56 -10.47
C ARG A 145 1.27 -14.17 -9.18
N ILE A 146 0.74 -12.92 -9.18
CA ILE A 146 -0.28 -12.44 -8.24
C ILE A 146 -1.49 -12.05 -9.08
N TRP A 147 -2.70 -12.36 -8.61
CA TRP A 147 -3.90 -11.96 -9.35
C TRP A 147 -5.08 -11.70 -8.42
N LEU A 148 -5.91 -10.79 -8.87
CA LEU A 148 -7.22 -10.47 -8.30
C LEU A 148 -8.18 -10.25 -9.47
N GLU A 149 -8.96 -11.28 -9.80
CA GLU A 149 -9.79 -11.35 -11.00
C GLU A 149 -8.96 -11.20 -12.28
N ASP A 150 -9.12 -10.13 -13.05
CA ASP A 150 -8.34 -9.83 -14.24
C ASP A 150 -7.13 -8.89 -13.99
N TRP A 151 -6.98 -8.35 -12.77
CA TRP A 151 -5.75 -7.67 -12.39
C TRP A 151 -4.66 -8.67 -12.08
N SER A 152 -3.44 -8.39 -12.52
CA SER A 152 -2.34 -9.32 -12.27
C SER A 152 -0.95 -8.69 -12.32
N VAL A 153 -0.03 -9.34 -11.64
CA VAL A 153 1.40 -9.17 -11.80
C VAL A 153 1.99 -10.52 -12.19
N LEU A 154 2.69 -10.56 -13.30
CA LEU A 154 3.35 -11.76 -13.82
C LEU A 154 4.86 -11.54 -13.81
N GLY A 155 5.63 -12.49 -13.30
CA GLY A 155 7.09 -12.48 -13.38
C GLY A 155 7.60 -13.47 -14.41
N ASN A 156 8.76 -13.18 -14.97
CA ASN A 156 9.37 -14.02 -15.99
C ASN A 156 10.49 -14.87 -15.40
N GLY A 157 10.21 -16.17 -15.20
CA GLY A 157 11.23 -17.16 -14.85
C GLY A 157 11.74 -17.11 -13.41
N GLN A 158 13.01 -17.51 -13.21
CA GLN A 158 13.63 -17.66 -11.88
C GLN A 158 13.86 -16.33 -11.16
N ASN A 159 14.08 -15.27 -11.91
CA ASN A 159 14.09 -13.91 -11.39
C ASN A 159 12.78 -13.27 -11.84
N ILE A 160 11.98 -12.75 -10.93
CA ILE A 160 10.68 -12.19 -11.27
C ILE A 160 10.72 -11.05 -12.31
N SER A 161 11.88 -10.46 -12.54
CA SER A 161 12.08 -9.41 -13.54
C SER A 161 12.30 -10.00 -14.97
N PRO A 162 11.68 -9.43 -16.01
CA PRO A 162 10.71 -8.35 -15.93
C PRO A 162 9.39 -8.78 -15.30
N LEU A 163 8.75 -7.85 -14.59
CA LEU A 163 7.38 -7.98 -14.13
C LEU A 163 6.43 -7.38 -15.17
N ILE A 164 5.31 -8.03 -15.41
CA ILE A 164 4.23 -7.49 -16.25
C ILE A 164 3.04 -7.18 -15.35
N LEU A 165 2.69 -5.91 -15.26
CA LEU A 165 1.55 -5.41 -14.49
C LEU A 165 0.38 -5.15 -15.41
N ASN A 166 -0.79 -5.73 -15.06
CA ASN A 166 -2.05 -5.45 -15.75
C ASN A 166 -3.13 -5.13 -14.72
N ALA A 167 -3.75 -3.96 -14.87
CA ALA A 167 -4.93 -3.58 -14.11
C ALA A 167 -5.90 -2.78 -14.99
N SER A 168 -7.20 -3.00 -14.82
CA SER A 168 -8.20 -2.34 -15.66
C SER A 168 -9.49 -2.03 -14.92
N SER A 169 -10.10 -0.93 -15.32
CA SER A 169 -11.47 -0.54 -14.97
C SER A 169 -12.13 0.11 -16.19
N ASP A 170 -13.36 0.57 -16.02
CA ASP A 170 -14.08 1.29 -17.08
C ASP A 170 -13.30 2.54 -17.53
N ARG A 171 -12.63 3.23 -16.59
CA ARG A 171 -11.99 4.53 -16.82
C ARG A 171 -10.48 4.48 -16.98
N ILE A 172 -9.79 3.56 -16.33
CA ILE A 172 -8.33 3.48 -16.34
C ILE A 172 -7.86 2.06 -16.66
N THR A 173 -6.78 1.95 -17.42
CA THR A 173 -6.10 0.68 -17.71
C THR A 173 -4.60 0.89 -17.68
N LEU A 174 -3.90 0.00 -17.01
CA LEU A 174 -2.44 -0.03 -16.90
C LEU A 174 -1.93 -1.35 -17.47
N ASP A 175 -0.96 -1.27 -18.38
CA ASP A 175 -0.26 -2.41 -18.95
C ASP A 175 1.23 -2.05 -19.02
N LEU A 176 2.00 -2.48 -18.02
CA LEU A 176 3.41 -2.11 -17.86
C LEU A 176 4.30 -3.33 -17.79
N THR A 177 5.47 -3.19 -18.38
CA THR A 177 6.65 -4.04 -18.13
C THR A 177 7.60 -3.28 -17.22
N LEU A 178 7.98 -3.91 -16.08
CA LEU A 178 8.90 -3.34 -15.10
C LEU A 178 10.19 -4.16 -15.07
N GLU A 179 11.32 -3.49 -15.28
CA GLU A 179 12.65 -4.11 -15.25
C GLU A 179 13.46 -3.63 -14.05
N THR A 180 13.86 -4.58 -13.19
CA THR A 180 14.63 -4.29 -11.97
C THR A 180 16.03 -3.76 -12.32
N GLN A 181 16.40 -2.61 -11.76
CA GLN A 181 17.71 -1.99 -11.97
C GLN A 181 18.68 -2.23 -10.79
N LYS A 182 18.14 -2.52 -9.60
CA LYS A 182 18.89 -2.75 -8.37
C LYS A 182 18.43 -4.02 -7.67
N PRO A 183 19.28 -4.65 -6.83
CA PRO A 183 18.87 -5.79 -6.03
C PRO A 183 17.79 -5.39 -5.01
N PRO A 184 17.00 -6.36 -4.50
CA PRO A 184 16.04 -6.11 -3.43
C PRO A 184 16.72 -5.51 -2.19
N VAL A 185 16.06 -4.54 -1.56
CA VAL A 185 16.56 -3.82 -0.38
C VAL A 185 15.73 -4.20 0.83
N SER A 186 16.34 -4.90 1.80
CA SER A 186 15.68 -5.24 3.07
C SER A 186 15.63 -4.01 3.99
N HIS A 187 14.47 -3.69 4.55
CA HIS A 187 14.29 -2.60 5.51
C HIS A 187 14.42 -3.06 6.96
N GLY A 188 14.35 -2.14 7.90
CA GLY A 188 14.48 -2.41 9.32
C GLY A 188 15.81 -3.07 9.69
N ASN A 189 15.80 -3.98 10.66
CA ASN A 189 16.96 -4.72 11.14
C ASN A 189 17.03 -6.09 10.44
N GLY A 190 17.78 -6.18 9.32
CA GLY A 190 17.90 -7.42 8.54
C GLY A 190 16.57 -7.94 7.99
N GLY A 191 15.70 -7.03 7.54
CA GLY A 191 14.38 -7.35 6.99
C GLY A 191 13.24 -7.37 8.01
N VAL A 192 13.55 -7.31 9.31
CA VAL A 192 12.53 -7.14 10.38
C VAL A 192 12.30 -5.67 10.62
N ASP A 193 11.10 -5.22 10.36
CA ASP A 193 10.66 -3.84 10.53
C ASP A 193 9.67 -3.75 11.71
N GLU A 194 10.16 -3.26 12.86
CA GLU A 194 9.40 -3.17 14.09
C GLU A 194 8.39 -2.02 14.00
N LYS A 195 7.13 -2.27 14.40
CA LYS A 195 6.03 -1.31 14.36
C LYS A 195 5.54 -0.89 15.77
N GLY A 196 6.04 -1.55 16.81
CA GLY A 196 5.63 -1.28 18.20
C GLY A 196 6.47 -2.06 19.22
N PRO A 197 6.22 -1.83 20.53
CA PRO A 197 7.02 -2.39 21.62
C PRO A 197 6.75 -3.88 21.89
N GLU A 198 5.62 -4.42 21.44
CA GLU A 198 5.28 -5.81 21.74
C GLU A 198 6.09 -6.77 20.88
N GLU A 199 6.55 -7.87 21.45
CA GLU A 199 7.29 -8.90 20.73
C GLU A 199 6.49 -9.42 19.53
N GLY A 200 7.10 -9.35 18.33
CA GLY A 200 6.48 -9.73 17.07
C GLY A 200 5.47 -8.72 16.53
N ASN A 201 5.40 -7.50 17.07
CA ASN A 201 4.76 -6.37 16.42
C ASN A 201 5.71 -5.79 15.37
N ALA A 202 5.87 -6.54 14.31
CA ALA A 202 6.81 -6.30 13.23
C ALA A 202 6.33 -6.97 11.95
N SER A 203 6.89 -6.56 10.84
CA SER A 203 6.75 -7.20 9.53
C SER A 203 8.11 -7.58 8.96
N TYR A 204 8.14 -8.53 8.03
CA TYR A 204 9.22 -8.65 7.07
C TYR A 204 8.96 -7.68 5.94
N TYR A 205 9.97 -6.88 5.61
CA TYR A 205 9.83 -5.80 4.65
C TYR A 205 11.05 -5.66 3.74
N TYR A 206 10.82 -5.69 2.44
CA TYR A 206 11.82 -5.33 1.43
C TYR A 206 11.18 -4.55 0.28
N SER A 207 12.01 -3.83 -0.49
CA SER A 207 11.60 -3.08 -1.65
C SER A 207 12.44 -3.41 -2.89
N LEU A 208 11.82 -3.28 -4.07
CA LEU A 208 12.50 -3.06 -5.34
C LEU A 208 12.36 -1.57 -5.64
N THR A 209 13.40 -0.81 -5.35
CA THR A 209 13.32 0.65 -5.27
C THR A 209 13.49 1.36 -6.61
N ASN A 210 13.96 0.63 -7.63
CA ASN A 210 14.24 1.19 -8.95
C ASN A 210 13.88 0.19 -10.03
N LEU A 211 12.72 0.40 -10.64
CA LEU A 211 12.17 -0.42 -11.71
C LEU A 211 11.95 0.48 -12.93
N ASN A 212 12.65 0.22 -14.05
CA ASN A 212 12.32 0.87 -15.31
C ASN A 212 10.96 0.39 -15.79
N ALA A 213 10.06 1.32 -16.02
CA ALA A 213 8.69 1.06 -16.47
C ALA A 213 8.52 1.45 -17.93
N THR A 214 7.91 0.58 -18.72
CA THR A 214 7.53 0.84 -20.12
C THR A 214 6.19 0.19 -20.41
N GLY A 215 5.33 0.82 -21.19
CA GLY A 215 4.06 0.22 -21.59
C GLY A 215 3.01 1.24 -21.97
N THR A 216 1.76 0.93 -21.65
CA THR A 216 0.62 1.79 -21.99
C THR A 216 -0.25 2.09 -20.76
N LEU A 217 -0.75 3.31 -20.74
CA LEU A 217 -1.73 3.79 -19.79
C LEU A 217 -2.94 4.35 -20.55
N ARG A 218 -4.15 3.92 -20.19
CA ARG A 218 -5.39 4.51 -20.70
C ARG A 218 -6.08 5.29 -19.58
N VAL A 219 -6.45 6.51 -19.88
CA VAL A 219 -7.31 7.36 -19.03
C VAL A 219 -8.54 7.76 -19.81
N ASP A 220 -9.71 7.39 -19.34
CA ASP A 220 -10.98 7.48 -20.04
C ASP A 220 -10.88 6.82 -21.45
N ASP A 221 -11.07 7.57 -22.53
CA ASP A 221 -11.02 7.05 -23.90
C ASP A 221 -9.63 7.22 -24.58
N THR A 222 -8.62 7.76 -23.87
CA THR A 222 -7.32 8.06 -24.45
C THR A 222 -6.24 7.13 -23.92
N SER A 223 -5.49 6.50 -24.83
CA SER A 223 -4.32 5.67 -24.51
C SER A 223 -3.03 6.42 -24.77
N PHE A 224 -2.05 6.21 -23.90
CA PHE A 224 -0.73 6.82 -23.92
C PHE A 224 0.35 5.74 -23.86
N ASP A 225 1.34 5.85 -24.72
CA ASP A 225 2.60 5.11 -24.55
C ASP A 225 3.42 5.84 -23.50
N VAL A 226 3.87 5.13 -22.48
CA VAL A 226 4.53 5.71 -21.30
C VAL A 226 5.82 4.99 -20.96
N THR A 227 6.75 5.78 -20.40
CA THR A 227 7.98 5.28 -19.77
C THR A 227 8.19 5.97 -18.44
N GLY A 228 8.97 5.39 -17.54
CA GLY A 228 9.26 6.04 -16.27
C GLY A 228 9.95 5.13 -15.27
N LEU A 229 9.82 5.48 -14.01
CA LEU A 229 10.33 4.70 -12.88
C LEU A 229 9.19 4.26 -11.98
N ALA A 230 9.29 3.01 -11.54
CA ALA A 230 8.36 2.43 -10.59
C ALA A 230 9.12 1.92 -9.34
N TRP A 231 8.35 1.66 -8.31
CA TRP A 231 8.74 1.14 -7.01
C TRP A 231 7.86 -0.05 -6.66
N MET A 232 8.37 -1.01 -5.93
CA MET A 232 7.58 -2.09 -5.34
C MET A 232 7.97 -2.26 -3.88
N ASP A 233 6.97 -2.24 -2.98
CA ASP A 233 7.11 -2.72 -1.62
C ASP A 233 6.49 -4.10 -1.46
N ARG A 234 7.17 -4.91 -0.69
CA ARG A 234 6.72 -6.23 -0.29
C ARG A 234 6.84 -6.36 1.21
N GLU A 235 5.70 -6.55 1.85
CA GLU A 235 5.64 -6.60 3.30
C GLU A 235 4.66 -7.69 3.76
N TRP A 236 5.02 -8.45 4.81
CA TRP A 236 4.15 -9.46 5.42
C TRP A 236 4.41 -9.62 6.91
N GLY A 237 3.35 -9.91 7.64
CA GLY A 237 3.42 -10.09 9.08
C GLY A 237 2.09 -10.52 9.69
N THR A 238 2.08 -10.58 11.01
CA THR A 238 0.90 -10.84 11.83
C THR A 238 0.92 -9.87 13.00
N SER A 239 0.99 -8.59 12.70
CA SER A 239 0.89 -7.55 13.71
C SER A 239 -0.24 -6.61 13.38
N SER A 240 -0.90 -6.15 14.42
CA SER A 240 -1.71 -4.95 14.36
C SER A 240 -0.84 -3.77 14.75
N LEU A 241 -1.15 -2.59 14.26
CA LEU A 241 -0.55 -1.37 14.77
C LEU A 241 -0.82 -1.25 16.28
N SER A 242 0.15 -0.71 17.03
CA SER A 242 -0.06 -0.40 18.44
C SER A 242 -1.25 0.54 18.63
N PRO A 243 -2.06 0.39 19.70
CA PRO A 243 -3.29 1.14 19.87
C PRO A 243 -3.13 2.67 19.92
N ASP A 244 -1.93 3.13 20.21
CA ASP A 244 -1.55 4.55 20.27
C ASP A 244 -1.12 5.13 18.90
N ILE A 245 -1.14 4.34 17.84
CA ILE A 245 -0.79 4.78 16.49
C ILE A 245 -2.04 5.20 15.73
N ALA A 246 -2.14 6.50 15.45
CA ALA A 246 -3.23 7.08 14.67
C ALA A 246 -3.12 6.82 13.17
N GLY A 247 -1.89 6.69 12.65
CA GLY A 247 -1.62 6.49 11.23
C GLY A 247 -0.15 6.55 10.89
N TRP A 248 0.15 6.59 9.61
CA TRP A 248 1.52 6.76 9.11
C TRP A 248 1.57 7.72 7.94
N ASP A 249 2.77 8.25 7.72
CA ASP A 249 3.16 8.98 6.52
C ASP A 249 4.34 8.25 5.91
N TRP A 250 4.17 7.63 4.74
CA TRP A 250 5.19 6.90 4.03
C TRP A 250 5.63 7.66 2.79
N PHE A 251 6.91 7.54 2.45
CA PHE A 251 7.53 8.16 1.28
C PHE A 251 8.47 7.18 0.61
N GLY A 252 8.30 6.98 -0.70
CA GLY A 252 9.26 6.32 -1.59
C GLY A 252 9.73 7.30 -2.64
N LEU A 253 10.98 7.77 -2.55
CA LEU A 253 11.52 8.84 -3.38
C LEU A 253 12.68 8.32 -4.22
N GLN A 254 12.70 8.66 -5.51
CA GLN A 254 13.76 8.32 -6.47
C GLN A 254 14.45 9.61 -6.90
N LEU A 255 15.75 9.73 -6.62
CA LEU A 255 16.50 10.98 -6.78
C LEU A 255 17.35 10.98 -8.06
N SER A 256 17.60 12.17 -8.58
CA SER A 256 18.36 12.39 -9.83
C SER A 256 19.83 11.95 -9.79
N ASP A 257 20.36 11.63 -8.62
CA ASP A 257 21.72 11.12 -8.45
C ASP A 257 21.78 9.58 -8.30
N GLY A 258 20.68 8.91 -8.61
CA GLY A 258 20.58 7.45 -8.61
C GLY A 258 20.36 6.84 -7.23
N ARG A 259 20.09 7.64 -6.20
CA ARG A 259 19.70 7.15 -4.86
C ARG A 259 18.19 7.14 -4.71
N GLU A 260 17.71 6.27 -3.82
CA GLU A 260 16.33 6.28 -3.39
C GLU A 260 16.24 6.45 -1.86
N ILE A 261 15.13 7.03 -1.41
CA ILE A 261 14.81 7.17 0.02
C ILE A 261 13.45 6.53 0.26
N MET A 262 13.40 5.53 1.12
CA MET A 262 12.18 5.09 1.77
C MET A 262 12.20 5.63 3.21
N TYR A 263 11.13 6.28 3.63
CA TYR A 263 10.96 6.70 5.02
C TYR A 263 9.49 6.68 5.39
N TYR A 264 9.18 6.15 6.57
CA TYR A 264 7.85 6.27 7.14
C TYR A 264 7.90 6.84 8.56
N ARG A 265 6.91 7.64 8.86
CA ARG A 265 6.63 8.16 10.20
C ARG A 265 5.36 7.50 10.72
N LEU A 266 5.44 6.68 11.76
CA LEU A 266 4.28 6.26 12.54
C LEU A 266 3.88 7.43 13.44
N ARG A 267 2.63 7.85 13.35
CA ARG A 267 2.08 8.97 14.13
C ARG A 267 1.26 8.45 15.29
N THR A 268 1.54 8.99 16.48
CA THR A 268 0.73 8.76 17.67
C THR A 268 -0.52 9.67 17.67
N ASP A 269 -1.49 9.40 18.55
CA ASP A 269 -2.73 10.19 18.66
C ASP A 269 -2.47 11.68 18.93
N ASP A 270 -1.36 12.03 19.56
CA ASP A 270 -0.92 13.41 19.80
C ASP A 270 -0.05 13.99 18.66
N LEU A 271 -0.06 13.33 17.50
CA LEU A 271 0.66 13.68 16.27
C LEU A 271 2.19 13.69 16.40
N GLN A 272 2.75 13.05 17.42
CA GLN A 272 4.19 12.87 17.55
C GLN A 272 4.66 11.68 16.69
N SER A 273 5.96 11.66 16.39
CA SER A 273 6.59 10.51 15.73
C SER A 273 6.84 9.41 16.76
N SER A 274 6.37 8.21 16.44
CA SER A 274 6.71 7.01 17.23
C SER A 274 8.20 6.67 17.07
N PRO A 275 8.87 6.15 18.11
CA PRO A 275 10.26 5.67 18.02
C PRO A 275 10.47 4.54 17.02
N TYR A 276 9.40 3.90 16.56
CA TYR A 276 9.39 2.88 15.52
C TYR A 276 9.29 3.45 14.11
N SER A 277 9.31 4.77 13.94
CA SER A 277 9.46 5.42 12.64
C SER A 277 10.87 5.21 12.10
N GLY A 278 11.00 4.97 10.80
CA GLY A 278 12.29 4.67 10.22
C GLY A 278 12.30 4.60 8.71
N GLY A 279 13.43 4.19 8.16
CA GLY A 279 13.59 4.07 6.72
C GLY A 279 15.00 3.72 6.27
N SER A 280 15.27 4.01 5.00
CA SER A 280 16.55 3.71 4.37
C SER A 280 16.87 4.69 3.24
N ILE A 281 18.14 5.08 3.11
CA ILE A 281 18.66 5.60 1.86
C ILE A 281 19.29 4.43 1.11
N VAL A 282 18.87 4.20 -0.10
CA VAL A 282 19.43 3.22 -1.02
C VAL A 282 20.42 3.93 -1.94
N LEU A 283 21.64 3.46 -1.94
CA LEU A 283 22.72 4.04 -2.75
C LEU A 283 22.62 3.56 -4.19
N ASP A 284 23.24 4.28 -5.11
CA ASP A 284 23.27 3.94 -6.53
C ASP A 284 23.85 2.52 -6.78
N ASN A 285 24.77 2.07 -5.95
CA ASN A 285 25.37 0.72 -6.01
C ASN A 285 24.54 -0.37 -5.30
N GLY A 286 23.32 -0.06 -4.84
CA GLY A 286 22.44 -0.96 -4.09
C GLY A 286 22.77 -1.08 -2.59
N GLY A 287 23.78 -0.37 -2.08
CA GLY A 287 24.07 -0.30 -0.66
C GLY A 287 22.95 0.45 0.10
N ARG A 288 22.87 0.24 1.43
CA ARG A 288 21.82 0.83 2.27
C ARG A 288 22.38 1.58 3.46
N ILE A 289 21.82 2.75 3.74
CA ILE A 289 22.01 3.51 4.99
C ILE A 289 20.69 3.47 5.73
N SER A 290 20.64 2.89 6.93
CA SER A 290 19.43 2.88 7.75
C SER A 290 19.16 4.25 8.35
N LEU A 291 17.89 4.63 8.39
CA LEU A 291 17.37 5.86 9.01
C LEU A 291 16.49 5.49 10.20
N SER A 292 16.71 6.15 11.32
CA SER A 292 15.82 6.13 12.49
C SER A 292 14.99 7.40 12.55
N MET A 293 14.03 7.46 13.47
CA MET A 293 13.27 8.66 13.77
C MET A 293 14.16 9.89 14.03
N ASN A 294 15.32 9.69 14.69
CA ASN A 294 16.23 10.78 15.05
C ASN A 294 17.11 11.27 13.88
N ASP A 295 17.16 10.54 12.79
CA ASP A 295 17.97 10.90 11.62
C ASP A 295 17.23 11.81 10.64
N VAL A 296 15.89 11.86 10.73
CA VAL A 296 15.03 12.57 9.77
C VAL A 296 14.17 13.60 10.49
N VAL A 297 14.22 14.84 10.00
CA VAL A 297 13.28 15.90 10.38
C VAL A 297 12.27 16.05 9.25
N LEU A 298 10.99 15.80 9.56
CA LEU A 298 9.88 15.84 8.62
C LEU A 298 8.90 16.93 9.05
N GLU A 299 8.76 17.98 8.25
CA GLU A 299 7.94 19.16 8.54
C GLU A 299 6.87 19.32 7.43
N PRO A 300 5.57 19.34 7.76
CA PRO A 300 4.54 19.65 6.78
C PRO A 300 4.60 21.13 6.38
N LEU A 301 4.47 21.41 5.09
CA LEU A 301 4.49 22.76 4.53
C LEU A 301 3.10 23.23 4.12
N GLU A 302 2.31 22.33 3.48
CA GLU A 302 0.99 22.64 2.97
C GLU A 302 0.00 21.54 3.33
N TYR A 303 -1.26 21.92 3.49
CA TYR A 303 -2.36 21.02 3.81
C TYR A 303 -3.45 21.15 2.76
N TRP A 304 -4.10 20.04 2.48
CA TRP A 304 -5.29 19.97 1.65
C TRP A 304 -6.42 19.30 2.43
N THR A 305 -7.62 19.89 2.36
CA THR A 305 -8.81 19.31 2.97
C THR A 305 -9.70 18.73 1.89
N SER A 306 -9.99 17.44 2.00
CA SER A 306 -10.87 16.75 1.07
C SER A 306 -12.28 17.38 1.08
N PRO A 307 -12.80 17.75 -0.08
CA PRO A 307 -14.18 18.25 -0.17
C PRO A 307 -15.23 17.16 0.07
N GLU A 308 -14.85 15.88 -0.11
CA GLU A 308 -15.77 14.75 0.08
C GLU A 308 -15.82 14.27 1.53
N THR A 309 -14.66 14.11 2.16
CA THR A 309 -14.52 13.45 3.47
C THR A 309 -14.31 14.44 4.61
N SER A 310 -13.88 15.67 4.31
CA SER A 310 -13.41 16.68 5.26
C SER A 310 -12.13 16.29 6.00
N ALA A 311 -11.46 15.21 5.61
CA ALA A 311 -10.12 14.87 6.11
C ALA A 311 -9.10 15.90 5.63
N THR A 312 -8.13 16.22 6.48
CA THR A 312 -7.11 17.21 6.14
C THR A 312 -5.73 16.55 6.16
N TYR A 313 -5.11 16.48 5.00
CA TYR A 313 -3.82 15.84 4.78
C TYR A 313 -2.69 16.85 4.62
N PRO A 314 -1.52 16.65 5.24
CA PRO A 314 -0.32 17.42 4.96
C PRO A 314 0.30 16.93 3.65
N ILE A 315 0.00 17.57 2.54
CA ILE A 315 0.35 17.10 1.19
C ILE A 315 1.71 17.57 0.67
N SER A 316 2.32 18.55 1.33
CA SER A 316 3.65 19.06 0.98
C SER A 316 4.55 19.06 2.20
N TRP A 317 5.82 18.68 2.03
CA TRP A 317 6.73 18.39 3.12
C TRP A 317 8.13 18.93 2.89
N LYS A 318 8.79 19.32 3.99
CA LYS A 318 10.23 19.43 4.05
C LYS A 318 10.79 18.19 4.75
N MET A 319 11.68 17.47 4.09
CA MET A 319 12.43 16.35 4.67
C MET A 319 13.91 16.72 4.74
N SER A 320 14.47 16.67 5.94
CA SER A 320 15.88 16.94 6.19
C SER A 320 16.55 15.72 6.82
N ILE A 321 17.72 15.34 6.29
CA ILE A 321 18.56 14.26 6.81
C ILE A 321 19.94 14.84 7.11
N PRO A 322 20.12 15.49 8.29
CA PRO A 322 21.29 16.34 8.57
C PRO A 322 22.63 15.61 8.46
N ARG A 323 22.71 14.36 8.93
CA ARG A 323 23.95 13.56 8.86
C ARG A 323 24.42 13.27 7.43
N GLU A 324 23.50 13.29 6.47
CA GLU A 324 23.78 13.07 5.04
C GLU A 324 23.84 14.38 4.26
N GLY A 325 23.57 15.50 4.93
CA GLY A 325 23.52 16.83 4.32
C GLY A 325 22.42 16.99 3.29
N ILE A 326 21.32 16.24 3.42
CA ILE A 326 20.19 16.23 2.49
C ILE A 326 19.09 17.13 3.03
N GLU A 327 18.58 18.01 2.16
CA GLU A 327 17.37 18.80 2.37
C GLU A 327 16.48 18.71 1.14
N LEU A 328 15.25 18.22 1.30
CA LEU A 328 14.28 18.03 0.23
C LEU A 328 12.98 18.76 0.54
N THR A 329 12.37 19.31 -0.50
CA THR A 329 10.96 19.70 -0.54
C THR A 329 10.22 18.71 -1.39
N ILE A 330 9.17 18.12 -0.84
CA ILE A 330 8.31 17.12 -1.47
C ILE A 330 6.97 17.81 -1.72
N GLN A 331 6.51 17.82 -2.96
CA GLN A 331 5.28 18.49 -3.37
C GLN A 331 4.42 17.53 -4.21
N PRO A 332 3.10 17.49 -4.01
CA PRO A 332 2.24 16.64 -4.82
C PRO A 332 2.13 17.17 -6.25
N TYR A 333 1.94 16.29 -7.21
CA TYR A 333 1.58 16.67 -8.58
C TYR A 333 0.13 17.18 -8.65
N LEU A 334 -0.76 16.60 -7.87
CA LEU A 334 -2.12 17.09 -7.62
C LEU A 334 -2.40 17.08 -6.12
N ASN A 335 -3.17 18.03 -5.62
CA ASN A 335 -3.55 18.05 -4.21
C ASN A 335 -4.60 16.96 -3.90
N GLU A 336 -5.54 16.76 -4.81
CA GLU A 336 -6.64 15.81 -4.70
C GLU A 336 -6.19 14.43 -5.19
N GLN A 337 -5.56 13.65 -4.28
CA GLN A 337 -5.15 12.27 -4.51
C GLN A 337 -5.63 11.36 -3.35
N GLU A 338 -6.82 11.65 -2.80
CA GLU A 338 -7.43 10.82 -1.76
C GLU A 338 -8.11 9.60 -2.38
N LEU A 339 -7.76 8.40 -1.90
CA LEU A 339 -8.55 7.19 -2.10
C LEU A 339 -9.69 7.19 -1.08
N ASN A 340 -10.90 7.55 -1.50
CA ASN A 340 -12.11 7.43 -0.69
C ASN A 340 -12.83 6.12 -1.02
N LEU A 341 -12.23 5.00 -0.62
CA LEU A 341 -12.67 3.63 -0.86
C LEU A 341 -13.07 2.96 0.46
N THR A 342 -13.11 1.63 0.52
CA THR A 342 -13.36 0.90 1.78
C THR A 342 -12.32 1.26 2.84
N VAL A 343 -11.07 1.44 2.44
CA VAL A 343 -10.00 2.02 3.26
C VAL A 343 -9.70 3.41 2.71
N ARG A 344 -9.71 4.42 3.59
CA ARG A 344 -9.44 5.81 3.20
C ARG A 344 -8.01 6.21 3.55
N TYR A 345 -7.30 6.77 2.58
CA TYR A 345 -5.98 7.38 2.72
C TYR A 345 -5.68 8.28 1.53
N TRP A 346 -4.71 9.17 1.69
CA TRP A 346 -4.18 9.96 0.58
C TRP A 346 -2.98 9.24 -0.01
N GLU A 347 -2.98 9.05 -1.32
CA GLU A 347 -2.01 8.24 -2.06
C GLU A 347 -1.60 8.98 -3.32
N GLY A 348 -0.41 9.59 -3.33
CA GLY A 348 -0.13 10.55 -4.36
C GLY A 348 1.28 10.55 -4.94
N ALA A 349 1.32 10.76 -6.27
CA ALA A 349 2.54 11.08 -6.97
C ALA A 349 3.09 12.43 -6.51
N VAL A 350 4.39 12.48 -6.21
CA VAL A 350 5.07 13.67 -5.70
C VAL A 350 6.33 13.98 -6.51
N GLN A 351 6.64 15.26 -6.64
CA GLN A 351 7.93 15.75 -7.14
C GLN A 351 8.84 16.13 -5.97
N VAL A 352 10.14 15.99 -6.17
CA VAL A 352 11.15 16.27 -5.17
C VAL A 352 12.13 17.31 -5.68
N ASN A 353 12.34 18.37 -4.91
CA ASN A 353 13.33 19.41 -5.18
C ASN A 353 14.15 19.66 -3.92
N GLY A 354 15.46 19.82 -4.07
CA GLY A 354 16.29 20.07 -2.89
C GLY A 354 17.78 20.11 -3.20
N ASN A 355 18.55 19.78 -2.19
CA ASN A 355 20.01 19.76 -2.32
C ASN A 355 20.65 18.75 -1.34
N GLN A 356 21.87 18.35 -1.70
CA GLN A 356 22.81 17.69 -0.78
C GLN A 356 24.10 18.51 -0.73
N ALA A 357 24.42 19.05 0.44
CA ALA A 357 25.63 19.82 0.66
C ALA A 357 25.88 20.89 -0.43
N GLY A 358 24.81 21.55 -0.88
CA GLY A 358 24.82 22.60 -1.89
C GLY A 358 24.76 22.14 -3.36
N LYS A 359 24.67 20.82 -3.62
CA LYS A 359 24.39 20.28 -4.97
C LYS A 359 22.89 20.07 -5.13
N THR A 360 22.33 20.56 -6.22
CA THR A 360 20.92 20.37 -6.54
C THR A 360 20.57 18.89 -6.63
N LEU A 361 19.46 18.51 -6.01
CA LEU A 361 18.81 17.22 -6.13
C LEU A 361 17.38 17.46 -6.62
N THR A 362 16.96 16.67 -7.58
CA THR A 362 15.58 16.58 -8.04
C THR A 362 15.14 15.12 -8.03
N GLY A 363 13.87 14.86 -8.20
CA GLY A 363 13.37 13.50 -8.31
C GLY A 363 11.87 13.45 -8.31
N ASN A 364 11.35 12.23 -8.34
CA ASN A 364 9.94 11.93 -8.20
C ASN A 364 9.76 10.86 -7.12
N GLY A 365 8.55 10.65 -6.71
CA GLY A 365 8.24 9.61 -5.75
C GLY A 365 6.75 9.45 -5.54
N TYR A 366 6.43 8.76 -4.47
CA TYR A 366 5.07 8.56 -4.00
C TYR A 366 5.00 8.81 -2.49
N ALA A 367 3.87 9.30 -2.02
CA ALA A 367 3.60 9.47 -0.61
C ALA A 367 2.24 8.87 -0.26
N GLU A 368 2.19 8.14 0.85
CA GLU A 368 0.98 7.55 1.43
C GLU A 368 0.74 8.15 2.80
N LEU A 369 -0.45 8.71 3.02
CA LEU A 369 -0.81 9.41 4.26
C LEU A 369 -2.11 8.80 4.82
N THR A 370 -2.02 8.15 5.97
CA THR A 370 -3.15 7.46 6.59
C THR A 370 -3.54 8.08 7.93
N GLY A 371 -4.76 7.85 8.39
CA GLY A 371 -5.17 8.22 9.74
C GLY A 371 -5.44 9.72 9.95
N TYR A 372 -5.89 10.43 8.92
CA TYR A 372 -6.27 11.83 8.95
C TYR A 372 -7.78 12.03 8.96
#